data_b9c3f7f8a0f5ea2cc973abb597bd2f29
#
_entry.id   b9c3f7f8a0f5ea2cc973abb597bd2f29
#
_cell.length_a   1.000
_cell.length_b   1.000
_cell.length_c   1.000
_cell.angle_alpha   90.00
_cell.angle_beta   90.00
_cell.angle_gamma   90.00
#
_symmetry.space_group_name_H-M   'P 1'
#
loop_
_entity.id
_entity.type
_entity.pdbx_description
1 polymer ?
#
loop_
_entity_poly.entity_id
_entity_poly.type
_entity_poly.pdbx_seq_one_letter_code
_entity_poly.pdbx_strand_id
1 'polypeptide(L)'
;VAAGSNPMSLKRGIEKAVEAISSELLKMAKPVETKEQISATASISAADTTIGEMIAEAMDKVGKEGVITVEESNTFGLELELTEGMRFDKGYISAYFVTDTDRMETVMEDAYILIANSKITSIKDLVPVLEKVMQTGKPLMIIAEDVEGEALSTLVVNKIRGTFKSVAVKAPGFGDRRKAMLQDIAILTGATVISEEVGLKLDQTTLELLGTARKVVIAKEETTIVEGGGDADQIKGRVNQIRAEIEKSDSDYDREKLQERLAKLAGGVAVIKAGAATEVELKERKHRIEDAVRNAKAAVEEGIVAG
;
A
#
# COMPACT_ATOMS: atom_id res chain seq x y z
N VAL A 1 27.55 -28.94 10.04
CA VAL A 1 28.56 -28.53 9.07
C VAL A 1 29.96 -28.71 9.67
N ALA A 2 30.26 -28.10 10.81
CA ALA A 2 31.56 -28.22 11.47
C ALA A 2 31.92 -29.69 11.86
N ALA A 3 30.93 -30.52 12.18
CA ALA A 3 31.08 -31.95 12.50
C ALA A 3 31.10 -32.87 11.28
N GLY A 4 31.29 -32.36 10.06
CA GLY A 4 31.38 -33.14 8.82
C GLY A 4 30.04 -33.47 8.16
N SER A 5 28.90 -33.00 8.67
CA SER A 5 27.61 -33.22 8.00
C SER A 5 27.50 -32.46 6.68
N ASN A 6 26.91 -33.11 5.68
CA ASN A 6 26.74 -32.52 4.35
C ASN A 6 25.74 -31.33 4.42
N PRO A 7 26.13 -30.09 4.06
CA PRO A 7 25.26 -28.91 4.13
C PRO A 7 23.97 -29.02 3.35
N MET A 8 24.01 -29.64 2.17
CA MET A 8 22.83 -29.80 1.31
C MET A 8 21.83 -30.82 1.88
N SER A 9 22.32 -31.83 2.61
CA SER A 9 21.46 -32.79 3.32
C SER A 9 20.79 -32.13 4.54
N LEU A 10 21.54 -31.29 5.27
CA LEU A 10 20.99 -30.48 6.36
C LEU A 10 19.94 -29.50 5.86
N LYS A 11 20.22 -28.77 4.78
CA LYS A 11 19.26 -27.86 4.14
C LYS A 11 17.95 -28.58 3.82
N ARG A 12 18.02 -29.72 3.12
CA ARG A 12 16.82 -30.52 2.78
C ARG A 12 16.07 -31.02 4.02
N GLY A 13 16.78 -31.37 5.08
CA GLY A 13 16.17 -31.78 6.36
C GLY A 13 15.42 -30.61 7.02
N ILE A 14 16.00 -29.43 7.04
CA ILE A 14 15.39 -28.20 7.56
C ILE A 14 14.14 -27.85 6.73
N GLU A 15 14.23 -27.86 5.40
CA GLU A 15 13.10 -27.55 4.52
C GLU A 15 11.92 -28.49 4.77
N LYS A 16 12.17 -29.80 4.90
CA LYS A 16 11.11 -30.78 5.25
C LYS A 16 10.51 -30.53 6.62
N ALA A 17 11.33 -30.18 7.60
CA ALA A 17 10.84 -29.87 8.95
C ALA A 17 9.97 -28.61 8.94
N VAL A 18 10.38 -27.55 8.24
CA VAL A 18 9.62 -26.30 8.10
C VAL A 18 8.28 -26.58 7.41
N GLU A 19 8.27 -27.33 6.31
CA GLU A 19 7.04 -27.70 5.60
C GLU A 19 6.06 -28.46 6.51
N ALA A 20 6.56 -29.47 7.25
CA ALA A 20 5.75 -30.27 8.16
C ALA A 20 5.17 -29.42 9.32
N ILE A 21 6.00 -28.56 9.93
CA ILE A 21 5.59 -27.70 11.05
C ILE A 21 4.57 -26.66 10.55
N SER A 22 4.83 -25.99 9.43
CA SER A 22 3.92 -25.00 8.87
C SER A 22 2.56 -25.62 8.53
N SER A 23 2.55 -26.80 7.92
CA SER A 23 1.32 -27.51 7.60
C SER A 23 0.52 -27.89 8.87
N GLU A 24 1.20 -28.30 9.94
CA GLU A 24 0.54 -28.68 11.18
C GLU A 24 0.02 -27.46 11.95
N LEU A 25 0.77 -26.36 11.98
CA LEU A 25 0.32 -25.10 12.57
C LEU A 25 -0.96 -24.58 11.92
N LEU A 26 -1.04 -24.60 10.59
CA LEU A 26 -2.25 -24.20 9.87
C LEU A 26 -3.46 -25.09 10.20
N LYS A 27 -3.27 -26.40 10.40
CA LYS A 27 -4.36 -27.30 10.82
C LYS A 27 -4.83 -27.04 12.26
N MET A 28 -3.92 -26.60 13.13
CA MET A 28 -4.23 -26.31 14.54
C MET A 28 -4.83 -24.92 14.71
N ALA A 29 -4.65 -24.03 13.72
CA ALA A 29 -5.09 -22.65 13.78
C ALA A 29 -6.61 -22.54 13.94
N LYS A 30 -7.05 -21.69 14.85
CA LYS A 30 -8.45 -21.34 15.05
C LYS A 30 -8.73 -20.02 14.32
N PRO A 31 -9.81 -19.95 13.51
CA PRO A 31 -10.14 -18.73 12.79
C PRO A 31 -10.49 -17.59 13.76
N VAL A 32 -10.10 -16.38 13.37
CA VAL A 32 -10.43 -15.12 14.05
C VAL A 32 -11.42 -14.38 13.15
N GLU A 33 -12.70 -14.38 13.53
CA GLU A 33 -13.79 -13.89 12.68
C GLU A 33 -14.58 -12.75 13.32
N THR A 34 -14.66 -12.72 14.66
CA THR A 34 -15.48 -11.74 15.35
C THR A 34 -14.65 -10.52 15.81
N LYS A 35 -15.33 -9.39 15.95
CA LYS A 35 -14.74 -8.14 16.44
C LYS A 35 -14.07 -8.31 17.81
N GLU A 36 -14.70 -9.09 18.69
CA GLU A 36 -14.18 -9.41 20.04
C GLU A 36 -12.90 -10.23 19.97
N GLN A 37 -12.81 -11.20 19.05
CA GLN A 37 -11.59 -12.00 18.84
C GLN A 37 -10.44 -11.14 18.27
N ILE A 38 -10.76 -10.27 17.32
CA ILE A 38 -9.78 -9.30 16.76
C ILE A 38 -9.28 -8.38 17.87
N SER A 39 -10.20 -7.80 18.65
CA SER A 39 -9.85 -6.93 19.79
C SER A 39 -8.97 -7.64 20.81
N ALA A 40 -9.30 -8.87 21.18
CA ALA A 40 -8.50 -9.66 22.13
C ALA A 40 -7.08 -9.92 21.59
N THR A 41 -6.96 -10.33 20.33
CA THR A 41 -5.65 -10.60 19.69
C THR A 41 -4.81 -9.33 19.61
N ALA A 42 -5.39 -8.23 19.18
CA ALA A 42 -4.71 -6.93 19.09
C ALA A 42 -4.33 -6.39 20.47
N SER A 43 -5.20 -6.58 21.49
CA SER A 43 -4.91 -6.18 22.89
C SER A 43 -3.73 -6.93 23.48
N ILE A 44 -3.60 -8.22 23.21
CA ILE A 44 -2.45 -9.02 23.63
C ILE A 44 -1.17 -8.50 22.97
N SER A 45 -1.23 -8.25 21.67
CA SER A 45 -0.07 -7.75 20.92
C SER A 45 0.37 -6.35 21.36
N ALA A 46 -0.60 -5.46 21.61
CA ALA A 46 -0.35 -4.09 22.06
C ALA A 46 -0.07 -3.98 23.56
N ALA A 47 -0.34 -5.03 24.35
CA ALA A 47 -0.41 -4.97 25.82
C ALA A 47 -1.32 -3.83 26.34
N ASP A 48 -2.38 -3.49 25.58
CA ASP A 48 -3.30 -2.39 25.86
C ASP A 48 -4.67 -2.70 25.22
N THR A 49 -5.71 -2.77 26.05
CA THR A 49 -7.07 -3.08 25.60
C THR A 49 -7.69 -1.95 24.77
N THR A 50 -7.37 -0.70 25.05
CA THR A 50 -7.89 0.46 24.32
C THR A 50 -7.36 0.46 22.87
N ILE A 51 -6.09 0.10 22.70
CA ILE A 51 -5.49 -0.06 21.38
C ILE A 51 -6.16 -1.22 20.63
N GLY A 52 -6.38 -2.35 21.32
CA GLY A 52 -7.02 -3.50 20.73
C GLY A 52 -8.45 -3.25 20.26
N GLU A 53 -9.26 -2.55 21.07
CA GLU A 53 -10.62 -2.15 20.71
C GLU A 53 -10.63 -1.21 19.50
N MET A 54 -9.72 -0.24 19.47
CA MET A 54 -9.60 0.69 18.33
C MET A 54 -9.19 -0.01 17.04
N ILE A 55 -8.25 -0.96 17.10
CA ILE A 55 -7.84 -1.76 15.92
C ILE A 55 -9.02 -2.59 15.42
N ALA A 56 -9.78 -3.23 16.32
CA ALA A 56 -10.96 -4.01 15.94
C ALA A 56 -12.05 -3.11 15.32
N GLU A 57 -12.25 -1.91 15.84
CA GLU A 57 -13.17 -0.94 15.26
C GLU A 57 -12.70 -0.48 13.88
N ALA A 58 -11.41 -0.20 13.71
CA ALA A 58 -10.82 0.16 12.42
C ALA A 58 -11.04 -0.96 11.39
N MET A 59 -10.74 -2.21 11.74
CA MET A 59 -10.93 -3.38 10.87
C MET A 59 -12.40 -3.61 10.50
N ASP A 60 -13.32 -3.39 11.43
CA ASP A 60 -14.76 -3.49 11.18
C ASP A 60 -15.24 -2.45 10.16
N LYS A 61 -14.71 -1.22 10.24
CA LYS A 61 -15.10 -0.12 9.34
C LYS A 61 -14.53 -0.25 7.94
N VAL A 62 -13.25 -0.62 7.80
CA VAL A 62 -12.59 -0.72 6.48
C VAL A 62 -12.69 -2.11 5.85
N GLY A 63 -13.11 -3.12 6.61
CA GLY A 63 -13.21 -4.52 6.16
C GLY A 63 -11.86 -5.23 6.07
N LYS A 64 -11.89 -6.50 5.65
CA LYS A 64 -10.70 -7.37 5.59
C LYS A 64 -9.62 -6.85 4.64
N GLU A 65 -10.02 -6.31 3.50
CA GLU A 65 -9.12 -5.75 2.49
C GLU A 65 -8.72 -4.28 2.77
N GLY A 66 -9.33 -3.67 3.77
CA GLY A 66 -9.11 -2.28 4.13
C GLY A 66 -7.73 -2.03 4.71
N VAL A 67 -7.29 -0.79 4.61
CA VAL A 67 -5.97 -0.36 5.07
C VAL A 67 -6.10 0.31 6.42
N ILE A 68 -5.20 -0.02 7.35
CA ILE A 68 -5.04 0.68 8.62
C ILE A 68 -3.62 1.25 8.66
N THR A 69 -3.51 2.55 8.84
CA THR A 69 -2.25 3.25 9.02
C THR A 69 -2.19 3.90 10.40
N VAL A 70 -0.99 4.11 10.91
CA VAL A 70 -0.77 4.77 12.20
C VAL A 70 -0.01 6.07 11.96
N GLU A 71 -0.51 7.16 12.49
CA GLU A 71 0.10 8.48 12.38
C GLU A 71 0.34 9.09 13.75
N GLU A 72 1.36 9.93 13.82
CA GLU A 72 1.65 10.71 15.02
C GLU A 72 0.67 11.89 15.10
N SER A 73 0.18 12.18 16.32
CA SER A 73 -0.70 13.30 16.60
C SER A 73 -0.09 14.21 17.66
N ASN A 74 -0.37 15.49 17.53
CA ASN A 74 -0.03 16.49 18.55
C ASN A 74 -1.04 16.53 19.71
N THR A 75 -2.13 15.75 19.65
CA THR A 75 -3.12 15.60 20.69
C THR A 75 -2.76 14.46 21.64
N PHE A 76 -3.33 14.47 22.84
CA PHE A 76 -3.18 13.34 23.76
C PHE A 76 -4.23 12.27 23.44
N GLY A 77 -3.83 11.01 23.50
CA GLY A 77 -4.74 9.88 23.35
C GLY A 77 -4.64 9.20 21.98
N LEU A 78 -5.73 8.52 21.63
CA LEU A 78 -5.90 7.80 20.37
C LEU A 78 -7.17 8.29 19.68
N GLU A 79 -7.09 8.53 18.39
CA GLU A 79 -8.22 8.91 17.56
C GLU A 79 -8.26 8.02 16.31
N LEU A 80 -9.46 7.64 15.88
CA LEU A 80 -9.68 6.89 14.64
C LEU A 80 -10.34 7.79 13.61
N GLU A 81 -9.66 8.00 12.50
CA GLU A 81 -10.17 8.73 11.35
C GLU A 81 -10.35 7.79 10.16
N LEU A 82 -11.43 7.96 9.42
CA LEU A 82 -11.66 7.24 8.17
C LEU A 82 -11.48 8.21 7.03
N THR A 83 -10.66 7.84 6.07
CA THR A 83 -10.38 8.65 4.88
C THR A 83 -10.40 7.82 3.62
N GLU A 84 -10.50 8.48 2.49
CA GLU A 84 -10.38 7.84 1.19
C GLU A 84 -8.94 7.42 0.94
N GLY A 85 -8.77 6.28 0.30
CA GLY A 85 -7.46 5.75 0.02
C GLY A 85 -7.53 4.29 -0.41
N MET A 86 -6.41 3.73 -0.80
CA MET A 86 -6.31 2.33 -1.18
C MET A 86 -4.89 1.78 -1.05
N ARG A 87 -4.79 0.46 -0.96
CA ARG A 87 -3.54 -0.29 -1.07
C ARG A 87 -3.56 -1.17 -2.31
N PHE A 88 -2.42 -1.31 -2.96
CA PHE A 88 -2.21 -2.28 -4.03
C PHE A 88 -0.86 -2.99 -3.91
N ASP A 89 -0.80 -4.21 -4.45
CA ASP A 89 0.29 -5.17 -4.27
C ASP A 89 1.40 -4.94 -5.31
N LYS A 90 2.02 -3.77 -5.27
CA LYS A 90 3.25 -3.41 -5.99
C LYS A 90 3.95 -2.31 -5.20
N GLY A 91 5.26 -2.45 -5.02
CA GLY A 91 6.09 -1.49 -4.32
C GLY A 91 7.10 -0.80 -5.22
N TYR A 92 8.12 -0.21 -4.60
CA TYR A 92 9.15 0.53 -5.32
C TYR A 92 9.95 -0.36 -6.27
N ILE A 93 10.29 0.17 -7.45
CA ILE A 93 11.10 -0.53 -8.45
C ILE A 93 12.55 -0.71 -8.00
N SER A 94 13.06 0.19 -7.16
CA SER A 94 14.43 0.17 -6.68
C SER A 94 14.50 0.52 -5.18
N ALA A 95 15.25 -0.26 -4.43
CA ALA A 95 15.51 0.00 -3.01
C ALA A 95 16.25 1.33 -2.75
N TYR A 96 16.87 1.92 -3.76
CA TYR A 96 17.47 3.24 -3.65
C TYR A 96 16.46 4.38 -3.43
N PHE A 97 15.16 4.12 -3.68
CA PHE A 97 14.10 5.08 -3.37
C PHE A 97 13.75 5.14 -1.87
N VAL A 98 14.12 4.15 -1.07
CA VAL A 98 13.83 4.06 0.36
C VAL A 98 14.26 5.33 1.10
N THR A 99 13.36 5.85 1.92
CA THR A 99 13.60 7.03 2.81
C THR A 99 13.73 6.62 4.27
N ASP A 100 13.06 5.56 4.69
CA ASP A 100 13.16 4.95 6.00
C ASP A 100 13.83 3.57 5.87
N THR A 101 15.12 3.52 6.20
CA THR A 101 15.94 2.31 6.05
C THR A 101 15.63 1.24 7.09
N ASP A 102 15.09 1.60 8.24
CA ASP A 102 14.76 0.64 9.30
C ASP A 102 13.53 -0.18 8.92
N ARG A 103 12.58 0.46 8.24
CA ARG A 103 11.34 -0.16 7.75
C ARG A 103 11.41 -0.59 6.29
N MET A 104 12.46 -0.19 5.57
CA MET A 104 12.58 -0.37 4.12
C MET A 104 11.38 0.20 3.36
N GLU A 105 10.96 1.41 3.72
CA GLU A 105 9.81 2.11 3.16
C GLU A 105 10.20 3.48 2.59
N THR A 106 9.40 3.94 1.64
CA THR A 106 9.42 5.32 1.14
C THR A 106 8.13 6.00 1.57
N VAL A 107 8.26 7.04 2.39
CA VAL A 107 7.11 7.86 2.82
C VAL A 107 7.21 9.23 2.16
N MET A 108 6.12 9.66 1.52
CA MET A 108 6.00 10.98 0.91
C MET A 108 4.71 11.64 1.37
N GLU A 109 4.79 12.92 1.69
CA GLU A 109 3.65 13.76 2.06
C GLU A 109 3.39 14.78 0.96
N ASP A 110 2.11 15.09 0.73
CA ASP A 110 1.64 16.03 -0.30
C ASP A 110 2.21 15.75 -1.71
N ALA A 111 2.26 14.46 -2.06
CA ALA A 111 2.88 14.00 -3.29
C ALA A 111 2.00 14.23 -4.52
N TYR A 112 2.63 14.58 -5.65
CA TYR A 112 2.03 14.38 -6.97
C TYR A 112 2.12 12.92 -7.38
N ILE A 113 1.14 12.48 -8.18
CA ILE A 113 1.05 11.11 -8.68
C ILE A 113 0.92 11.16 -10.20
N LEU A 114 1.92 10.64 -10.89
CA LEU A 114 1.90 10.41 -12.34
C LEU A 114 1.53 8.96 -12.61
N ILE A 115 0.52 8.75 -13.44
CA ILE A 115 0.06 7.40 -13.81
C ILE A 115 0.23 7.22 -15.32
N ALA A 116 1.01 6.23 -15.74
CA ALA A 116 1.25 5.90 -17.14
C ALA A 116 0.94 4.43 -17.43
N ASN A 117 0.17 4.16 -18.48
CA ASN A 117 -0.10 2.80 -18.95
C ASN A 117 0.91 2.37 -20.01
N SER A 118 2.19 2.61 -19.76
CA SER A 118 3.30 2.24 -20.62
C SER A 118 4.58 2.04 -19.82
N LYS A 119 5.58 1.44 -20.43
CA LYS A 119 6.94 1.43 -19.89
C LYS A 119 7.61 2.78 -20.13
N ILE A 120 8.40 3.20 -19.15
CA ILE A 120 9.17 4.43 -19.20
C ILE A 120 10.66 4.07 -19.19
N THR A 121 11.34 4.22 -20.32
CA THR A 121 12.76 3.89 -20.49
C THR A 121 13.61 5.12 -20.71
N SER A 122 13.07 6.12 -21.42
CA SER A 122 13.75 7.35 -21.77
C SER A 122 13.46 8.45 -20.77
N ILE A 123 14.50 9.07 -20.25
CA ILE A 123 14.35 10.23 -19.38
C ILE A 123 13.78 11.47 -20.12
N LYS A 124 14.02 11.56 -21.42
CA LYS A 124 13.55 12.70 -22.24
C LYS A 124 12.04 12.87 -22.18
N ASP A 125 11.31 11.77 -22.10
CA ASP A 125 9.84 11.80 -22.03
C ASP A 125 9.34 12.28 -20.66
N LEU A 126 10.14 12.10 -19.60
CA LEU A 126 9.81 12.54 -18.24
C LEU A 126 10.27 13.97 -17.95
N VAL A 127 11.34 14.46 -18.57
CA VAL A 127 11.95 15.78 -18.25
C VAL A 127 10.90 16.90 -18.16
N PRO A 128 9.97 17.06 -19.12
CA PRO A 128 9.01 18.17 -19.07
C PRO A 128 8.10 18.15 -17.83
N VAL A 129 7.68 16.98 -17.38
CA VAL A 129 6.85 16.84 -16.17
C VAL A 129 7.70 16.96 -14.90
N LEU A 130 8.92 16.40 -14.89
CA LEU A 130 9.83 16.52 -13.75
C LEU A 130 10.19 17.98 -13.45
N GLU A 131 10.50 18.77 -14.47
CA GLU A 131 10.80 20.20 -14.31
C GLU A 131 9.63 20.97 -13.70
N LYS A 132 8.40 20.71 -14.15
CA LYS A 132 7.20 21.35 -13.60
C LYS A 132 6.97 20.97 -12.14
N VAL A 133 7.13 19.67 -11.79
CA VAL A 133 6.96 19.20 -10.40
C VAL A 133 8.07 19.76 -9.50
N MET A 134 9.32 19.79 -9.97
CA MET A 134 10.46 20.36 -9.21
C MET A 134 10.22 21.82 -8.84
N GLN A 135 9.61 22.63 -9.71
CA GLN A 135 9.27 24.02 -9.43
C GLN A 135 8.28 24.17 -8.26
N THR A 136 7.46 23.15 -7.99
CA THR A 136 6.51 23.17 -6.87
C THR A 136 7.15 22.79 -5.53
N GLY A 137 8.31 22.16 -5.54
CA GLY A 137 8.98 21.62 -4.35
C GLY A 137 8.33 20.35 -3.78
N LYS A 138 7.26 19.83 -4.38
CA LYS A 138 6.56 18.63 -3.93
C LYS A 138 7.22 17.34 -4.46
N PRO A 139 7.12 16.23 -3.72
CA PRO A 139 7.59 14.93 -4.21
C PRO A 139 6.68 14.37 -5.30
N LEU A 140 7.22 13.44 -6.09
CA LEU A 140 6.51 12.76 -7.18
C LEU A 140 6.56 11.24 -7.02
N MET A 141 5.39 10.59 -7.02
CA MET A 141 5.25 9.17 -7.23
C MET A 141 4.90 8.90 -8.70
N ILE A 142 5.61 7.99 -9.34
CA ILE A 142 5.37 7.55 -10.71
C ILE A 142 4.86 6.12 -10.67
N ILE A 143 3.66 5.88 -11.18
CA ILE A 143 3.08 4.55 -11.36
C ILE A 143 3.08 4.26 -12.86
N ALA A 144 3.84 3.26 -13.29
CA ALA A 144 3.94 2.88 -14.68
C ALA A 144 3.98 1.36 -14.85
N GLU A 145 3.79 0.85 -16.07
CA GLU A 145 3.98 -0.57 -16.34
C GLU A 145 5.35 -1.05 -15.86
N ASP A 146 6.39 -0.30 -16.19
CA ASP A 146 7.73 -0.42 -15.65
C ASP A 146 8.47 0.92 -15.83
N VAL A 147 9.50 1.15 -15.01
CA VAL A 147 10.46 2.24 -15.20
C VAL A 147 11.85 1.64 -15.18
N GLU A 148 12.55 1.74 -16.29
CA GLU A 148 13.84 1.06 -16.47
C GLU A 148 14.85 1.93 -17.23
N GLY A 149 16.07 1.43 -17.37
CA GLY A 149 17.11 2.07 -18.18
C GLY A 149 17.53 3.45 -17.67
N GLU A 150 17.62 4.41 -18.60
CA GLU A 150 18.07 5.77 -18.32
C GLU A 150 17.09 6.53 -17.41
N ALA A 151 15.79 6.32 -17.58
CA ALA A 151 14.76 6.95 -16.75
C ALA A 151 14.93 6.56 -15.27
N LEU A 152 15.04 5.26 -14.96
CA LEU A 152 15.22 4.79 -13.59
C LEU A 152 16.54 5.30 -13.00
N SER A 153 17.64 5.18 -13.73
CA SER A 153 18.95 5.62 -13.26
C SER A 153 18.97 7.11 -12.91
N THR A 154 18.34 7.93 -13.73
CA THR A 154 18.28 9.38 -13.51
C THR A 154 17.43 9.72 -12.28
N LEU A 155 16.26 9.09 -12.10
CA LEU A 155 15.42 9.29 -10.92
C LEU A 155 16.17 8.91 -9.64
N VAL A 156 16.84 7.75 -9.64
CA VAL A 156 17.63 7.27 -8.49
C VAL A 156 18.77 8.22 -8.15
N VAL A 157 19.54 8.67 -9.15
CA VAL A 157 20.66 9.61 -8.94
C VAL A 157 20.18 10.93 -8.35
N ASN A 158 19.08 11.48 -8.86
CA ASN A 158 18.52 12.75 -8.35
C ASN A 158 17.98 12.59 -6.92
N LYS A 159 17.36 11.45 -6.58
CA LYS A 159 16.93 11.13 -5.22
C LYS A 159 18.13 11.03 -4.27
N ILE A 160 19.20 10.32 -4.64
CA ILE A 160 20.40 10.17 -3.81
C ILE A 160 21.09 11.53 -3.58
N ARG A 161 21.12 12.39 -4.61
CA ARG A 161 21.69 13.75 -4.50
C ARG A 161 20.78 14.71 -3.72
N GLY A 162 19.56 14.31 -3.37
CA GLY A 162 18.59 15.17 -2.69
C GLY A 162 18.04 16.31 -3.56
N THR A 163 18.28 16.28 -4.88
CA THR A 163 17.83 17.32 -5.83
C THR A 163 16.34 17.18 -6.16
N PHE A 164 15.82 15.96 -6.15
CA PHE A 164 14.42 15.70 -6.41
C PHE A 164 13.92 14.47 -5.66
N LYS A 165 12.83 14.63 -4.90
CA LYS A 165 12.18 13.54 -4.18
C LYS A 165 11.22 12.83 -5.11
N SER A 166 11.58 11.63 -5.58
CA SER A 166 10.73 10.82 -6.43
C SER A 166 10.81 9.34 -6.06
N VAL A 167 9.78 8.60 -6.45
CA VAL A 167 9.72 7.13 -6.39
C VAL A 167 9.03 6.60 -7.63
N ALA A 168 9.53 5.48 -8.15
CA ALA A 168 8.88 4.76 -9.23
C ALA A 168 8.34 3.43 -8.71
N VAL A 169 7.09 3.13 -9.05
CA VAL A 169 6.32 1.96 -8.61
C VAL A 169 5.74 1.26 -9.84
N LYS A 170 5.74 -0.06 -9.82
CA LYS A 170 5.07 -0.84 -10.88
C LYS A 170 3.55 -0.75 -10.76
N ALA A 171 2.88 -0.62 -11.90
CA ALA A 171 1.44 -0.71 -11.98
C ALA A 171 0.94 -2.09 -11.55
N PRO A 172 -0.13 -2.16 -10.73
CA PRO A 172 -0.72 -3.43 -10.34
C PRO A 172 -1.47 -4.10 -11.51
N GLY A 173 -1.49 -5.44 -11.51
CA GLY A 173 -2.19 -6.23 -12.53
C GLY A 173 -1.48 -6.31 -13.87
N PHE A 174 -2.16 -6.95 -14.84
CA PHE A 174 -1.67 -7.17 -16.20
C PHE A 174 -2.81 -6.96 -17.21
N GLY A 175 -2.46 -6.54 -18.43
CA GLY A 175 -3.42 -6.37 -19.52
C GLY A 175 -4.56 -5.42 -19.18
N ASP A 176 -5.80 -5.80 -19.47
CA ASP A 176 -6.98 -4.95 -19.23
C ASP A 176 -7.26 -4.73 -17.74
N ARG A 177 -6.88 -5.68 -16.89
CA ARG A 177 -6.96 -5.49 -15.43
C ARG A 177 -6.05 -4.37 -14.96
N ARG A 178 -4.82 -4.28 -15.48
CA ARG A 178 -3.93 -3.16 -15.17
C ARG A 178 -4.55 -1.83 -15.56
N LYS A 179 -5.14 -1.73 -16.75
CA LYS A 179 -5.84 -0.53 -17.20
C LYS A 179 -6.96 -0.13 -16.23
N ALA A 180 -7.76 -1.12 -15.82
CA ALA A 180 -8.86 -0.90 -14.89
C ALA A 180 -8.37 -0.44 -13.50
N MET A 181 -7.31 -1.06 -12.97
CA MET A 181 -6.71 -0.69 -11.68
C MET A 181 -6.03 0.69 -11.74
N LEU A 182 -5.34 1.02 -12.83
CA LEU A 182 -4.78 2.36 -13.04
C LEU A 182 -5.87 3.42 -13.08
N GLN A 183 -7.02 3.12 -13.68
CA GLN A 183 -8.17 4.02 -13.70
C GLN A 183 -8.79 4.18 -12.30
N ASP A 184 -8.85 3.12 -11.49
CA ASP A 184 -9.32 3.20 -10.11
C ASP A 184 -8.40 4.11 -9.27
N ILE A 185 -7.07 3.96 -9.42
CA ILE A 185 -6.08 4.82 -8.75
C ILE A 185 -6.18 6.27 -9.25
N ALA A 186 -6.39 6.46 -10.56
CA ALA A 186 -6.52 7.79 -11.15
C ALA A 186 -7.74 8.52 -10.58
N ILE A 187 -8.89 7.86 -10.50
CA ILE A 187 -10.12 8.46 -9.94
C ILE A 187 -9.91 8.78 -8.45
N LEU A 188 -9.28 7.89 -7.69
CA LEU A 188 -8.98 8.12 -6.27
C LEU A 188 -8.09 9.34 -6.04
N THR A 189 -7.11 9.57 -6.90
CA THR A 189 -6.09 10.60 -6.72
C THR A 189 -6.36 11.88 -7.50
N GLY A 190 -7.38 11.87 -8.36
CA GLY A 190 -7.67 12.98 -9.28
C GLY A 190 -6.71 13.04 -10.47
N ALA A 191 -5.98 11.96 -10.76
CA ALA A 191 -5.09 11.85 -11.90
C ALA A 191 -5.82 11.53 -13.20
N THR A 192 -5.12 11.74 -14.31
CA THR A 192 -5.46 11.18 -15.62
C THR A 192 -4.44 10.14 -16.01
N VAL A 193 -4.88 8.95 -16.44
CA VAL A 193 -3.97 7.91 -16.93
C VAL A 193 -3.37 8.35 -18.26
N ILE A 194 -2.05 8.51 -18.30
CA ILE A 194 -1.33 8.83 -19.53
C ILE A 194 -1.19 7.56 -20.36
N SER A 195 -1.80 7.56 -21.53
CA SER A 195 -1.78 6.44 -22.47
C SER A 195 -1.85 6.94 -23.90
N GLU A 196 -1.03 6.37 -24.78
CA GLU A 196 -1.05 6.67 -26.21
C GLU A 196 -2.39 6.24 -26.86
N GLU A 197 -3.07 5.25 -26.30
CA GLU A 197 -4.38 4.79 -26.77
C GLU A 197 -5.45 5.89 -26.72
N VAL A 198 -5.33 6.80 -25.74
CA VAL A 198 -6.21 7.97 -25.59
C VAL A 198 -5.57 9.26 -26.10
N GLY A 199 -4.42 9.18 -26.79
CA GLY A 199 -3.72 10.31 -27.38
C GLY A 199 -2.91 11.16 -26.40
N LEU A 200 -2.69 10.69 -25.17
CA LEU A 200 -1.88 11.39 -24.16
C LEU A 200 -0.45 10.87 -24.18
N LYS A 201 0.51 11.78 -24.24
CA LYS A 201 1.94 11.49 -24.21
C LYS A 201 2.62 12.02 -22.96
N LEU A 202 3.65 11.32 -22.49
CA LEU A 202 4.40 11.70 -21.28
C LEU A 202 5.07 13.07 -21.42
N ASP A 203 5.69 13.35 -22.57
CA ASP A 203 6.36 14.61 -22.86
C ASP A 203 5.42 15.85 -22.89
N GLN A 204 4.13 15.62 -23.03
CA GLN A 204 3.07 16.64 -23.03
C GLN A 204 2.31 16.74 -21.72
N THR A 205 2.71 15.96 -20.71
CA THR A 205 2.02 15.92 -19.40
C THR A 205 2.16 17.26 -18.67
N THR A 206 1.03 17.76 -18.18
CA THR A 206 0.93 18.96 -17.34
C THR A 206 0.63 18.60 -15.89
N LEU A 207 0.80 19.55 -14.96
CA LEU A 207 0.47 19.34 -13.55
C LEU A 207 -1.01 19.01 -13.32
N GLU A 208 -1.90 19.48 -14.18
CA GLU A 208 -3.35 19.23 -14.11
C GLU A 208 -3.71 17.76 -14.39
N LEU A 209 -2.85 17.02 -15.09
CA LEU A 209 -3.03 15.60 -15.35
C LEU A 209 -2.50 14.71 -14.23
N LEU A 210 -1.73 15.29 -13.29
CA LEU A 210 -1.22 14.59 -12.13
C LEU A 210 -2.27 14.51 -11.04
N GLY A 211 -2.33 13.35 -10.38
CA GLY A 211 -3.07 13.21 -9.14
C GLY A 211 -2.29 13.75 -7.95
N THR A 212 -2.96 13.77 -6.81
CA THR A 212 -2.36 14.14 -5.52
C THR A 212 -2.79 13.17 -4.43
N ALA A 213 -1.98 13.07 -3.40
CA ALA A 213 -2.34 12.40 -2.16
C ALA A 213 -1.67 13.11 -0.98
N ARG A 214 -2.36 13.17 0.15
CA ARG A 214 -1.79 13.72 1.38
C ARG A 214 -0.58 12.91 1.82
N LYS A 215 -0.66 11.57 1.73
CA LYS A 215 0.43 10.69 2.10
C LYS A 215 0.46 9.45 1.22
N VAL A 216 1.65 9.00 0.87
CA VAL A 216 1.89 7.69 0.25
C VAL A 216 2.97 6.95 1.02
N VAL A 217 2.75 5.66 1.24
CA VAL A 217 3.70 4.75 1.88
C VAL A 217 3.98 3.61 0.92
N ILE A 218 5.23 3.47 0.52
CA ILE A 218 5.65 2.50 -0.48
C ILE A 218 6.69 1.57 0.14
N ALA A 219 6.33 0.31 0.31
CA ALA A 219 7.21 -0.77 0.70
C ALA A 219 7.71 -1.54 -0.52
N LYS A 220 8.41 -2.65 -0.32
CA LYS A 220 8.95 -3.46 -1.40
C LYS A 220 7.86 -4.10 -2.28
N GLU A 221 6.78 -4.57 -1.67
CA GLU A 221 5.74 -5.35 -2.36
C GLU A 221 4.37 -4.66 -2.37
N GLU A 222 4.23 -3.52 -1.71
CA GLU A 222 2.95 -2.83 -1.60
C GLU A 222 3.09 -1.31 -1.60
N THR A 223 2.02 -0.64 -2.03
CA THR A 223 1.88 0.81 -1.99
C THR A 223 0.53 1.17 -1.38
N THR A 224 0.55 2.05 -0.40
CA THR A 224 -0.63 2.62 0.26
C THR A 224 -0.76 4.09 -0.08
N ILE A 225 -1.91 4.49 -0.59
CA ILE A 225 -2.30 5.89 -0.84
C ILE A 225 -3.32 6.28 0.23
N VAL A 226 -3.03 7.33 0.96
CA VAL A 226 -3.89 7.87 2.01
C VAL A 226 -4.37 9.25 1.60
N GLU A 227 -5.68 9.46 1.60
CA GLU A 227 -6.33 10.72 1.28
C GLU A 227 -5.91 11.23 -0.11
N GLY A 228 -6.40 10.51 -1.13
CA GLY A 228 -6.22 10.91 -2.52
C GLY A 228 -7.02 12.18 -2.85
N GLY A 229 -6.48 12.99 -3.76
CA GLY A 229 -7.10 14.26 -4.19
C GLY A 229 -8.24 14.12 -5.18
N GLY A 230 -8.80 12.91 -5.35
CA GLY A 230 -9.94 12.67 -6.24
C GLY A 230 -11.26 13.23 -5.71
N ASP A 231 -12.21 13.41 -6.63
CA ASP A 231 -13.56 13.86 -6.30
C ASP A 231 -14.40 12.72 -5.71
N ALA A 232 -15.01 12.93 -4.54
CA ALA A 232 -15.78 11.93 -3.83
C ALA A 232 -16.98 11.37 -4.64
N ASP A 233 -17.63 12.20 -5.47
CA ASP A 233 -18.74 11.75 -6.29
C ASP A 233 -18.26 10.90 -7.47
N GLN A 234 -17.09 11.19 -8.03
CA GLN A 234 -16.45 10.34 -9.05
C GLN A 234 -16.03 8.99 -8.47
N ILE A 235 -15.48 8.97 -7.24
CA ILE A 235 -15.13 7.73 -6.54
C ILE A 235 -16.40 6.88 -6.31
N LYS A 236 -17.49 7.48 -5.82
CA LYS A 236 -18.78 6.79 -5.65
C LYS A 236 -19.34 6.28 -6.97
N GLY A 237 -19.24 7.09 -8.04
CA GLY A 237 -19.63 6.69 -9.39
C GLY A 237 -18.85 5.45 -9.86
N ARG A 238 -17.54 5.41 -9.62
CA ARG A 238 -16.70 4.26 -9.96
C ARG A 238 -17.05 3.02 -9.15
N VAL A 239 -17.26 3.16 -7.85
CA VAL A 239 -17.74 2.07 -6.97
C VAL A 239 -19.05 1.48 -7.50
N ASN A 240 -20.01 2.31 -7.87
CA ASN A 240 -21.29 1.85 -8.41
C ASN A 240 -21.13 1.16 -9.78
N GLN A 241 -20.22 1.65 -10.63
CA GLN A 241 -19.89 1.00 -11.89
C GLN A 241 -19.34 -0.41 -11.65
N ILE A 242 -18.37 -0.58 -10.75
CA ILE A 242 -17.81 -1.89 -10.43
C ILE A 242 -18.87 -2.83 -9.86
N ARG A 243 -19.79 -2.34 -9.00
CA ARG A 243 -20.91 -3.15 -8.50
C ARG A 243 -21.82 -3.65 -9.64
N ALA A 244 -22.13 -2.78 -10.58
CA ALA A 244 -22.92 -3.17 -11.75
C ALA A 244 -22.19 -4.17 -12.67
N GLU A 245 -20.86 -4.09 -12.76
CA GLU A 245 -20.03 -5.07 -13.48
C GLU A 245 -20.06 -6.44 -12.78
N ILE A 246 -19.99 -6.48 -11.43
CA ILE A 246 -20.10 -7.71 -10.63
C ILE A 246 -21.44 -8.41 -10.89
N GLU A 247 -22.56 -7.66 -10.90
CA GLU A 247 -23.89 -8.22 -11.12
C GLU A 247 -24.06 -8.80 -12.55
N LYS A 248 -23.36 -8.23 -13.52
CA LYS A 248 -23.44 -8.65 -14.94
C LYS A 248 -22.44 -9.74 -15.31
N SER A 249 -21.46 -10.02 -14.44
CA SER A 249 -20.40 -10.99 -14.74
C SER A 249 -20.93 -12.42 -14.62
N ASP A 250 -20.78 -13.21 -15.68
CA ASP A 250 -21.11 -14.64 -15.72
C ASP A 250 -19.93 -15.53 -15.25
N SER A 251 -18.73 -14.96 -15.08
CA SER A 251 -17.52 -15.65 -14.67
C SER A 251 -17.30 -15.47 -13.16
N ASP A 252 -17.26 -16.57 -12.41
CA ASP A 252 -16.97 -16.52 -10.97
C ASP A 252 -15.61 -15.92 -10.67
N TYR A 253 -14.60 -16.23 -11.51
CA TYR A 253 -13.26 -15.67 -11.38
C TYR A 253 -13.23 -14.14 -11.63
N ASP A 254 -13.92 -13.66 -12.67
CA ASP A 254 -13.97 -12.22 -12.93
C ASP A 254 -14.78 -11.49 -11.87
N ARG A 255 -15.85 -12.12 -11.36
CA ARG A 255 -16.64 -11.60 -10.24
C ARG A 255 -15.79 -11.45 -8.98
N GLU A 256 -14.97 -12.46 -8.64
CA GLU A 256 -14.03 -12.39 -7.51
C GLU A 256 -13.04 -11.22 -7.68
N LYS A 257 -12.45 -11.07 -8.85
CA LYS A 257 -11.49 -9.97 -9.12
C LYS A 257 -12.13 -8.59 -9.13
N LEU A 258 -13.37 -8.47 -9.55
CA LEU A 258 -14.15 -7.23 -9.43
C LEU A 258 -14.49 -6.93 -7.96
N GLN A 259 -14.80 -7.95 -7.16
CA GLN A 259 -15.03 -7.79 -5.72
C GLN A 259 -13.77 -7.33 -4.98
N GLU A 260 -12.59 -7.86 -5.30
CA GLU A 260 -11.31 -7.39 -4.77
C GLU A 260 -11.08 -5.90 -5.10
N ARG A 261 -11.32 -5.48 -6.35
CA ARG A 261 -11.21 -4.07 -6.75
C ARG A 261 -12.20 -3.18 -6.01
N LEU A 262 -13.45 -3.64 -5.89
CA LEU A 262 -14.50 -2.93 -5.15
C LEU A 262 -14.08 -2.74 -3.69
N ALA A 263 -13.60 -3.78 -3.02
CA ALA A 263 -13.17 -3.74 -1.63
C ALA A 263 -11.99 -2.75 -1.43
N LYS A 264 -11.02 -2.75 -2.34
CA LYS A 264 -9.87 -1.82 -2.29
C LYS A 264 -10.30 -0.36 -2.46
N LEU A 265 -11.21 -0.06 -3.36
CA LEU A 265 -11.66 1.31 -3.63
C LEU A 265 -12.69 1.82 -2.60
N ALA A 266 -13.62 0.95 -2.18
CA ALA A 266 -14.71 1.32 -1.27
C ALA A 266 -14.34 1.21 0.22
N GLY A 267 -13.33 0.40 0.56
CA GLY A 267 -12.89 0.18 1.95
C GLY A 267 -12.22 1.40 2.58
N GLY A 268 -11.57 2.22 1.78
CA GLY A 268 -10.84 3.38 2.29
C GLY A 268 -9.65 3.02 3.18
N VAL A 269 -9.23 3.98 3.98
CA VAL A 269 -8.12 3.85 4.94
C VAL A 269 -8.58 4.30 6.32
N ALA A 270 -8.34 3.48 7.33
CA ALA A 270 -8.47 3.86 8.72
C ALA A 270 -7.12 4.40 9.22
N VAL A 271 -7.10 5.63 9.68
CA VAL A 271 -5.91 6.29 10.23
C VAL A 271 -6.05 6.31 11.76
N ILE A 272 -5.20 5.55 12.45
CA ILE A 272 -5.09 5.61 13.91
C ILE A 272 -4.08 6.71 14.25
N LYS A 273 -4.58 7.80 14.81
CA LYS A 273 -3.75 8.92 15.29
C LYS A 273 -3.34 8.66 16.72
N ALA A 274 -2.04 8.51 16.95
CA ALA A 274 -1.46 8.27 18.26
C ALA A 274 -0.82 9.53 18.80
N GLY A 275 -1.20 9.94 20.01
CA GLY A 275 -0.58 11.04 20.73
C GLY A 275 0.06 10.58 22.04
N ALA A 276 1.11 11.29 22.47
CA ALA A 276 1.80 11.04 23.74
C ALA A 276 2.40 12.35 24.30
N ALA A 277 2.87 12.28 25.55
CA ALA A 277 3.45 13.44 26.21
C ALA A 277 4.87 13.76 25.75
N THR A 278 5.61 12.78 25.27
CA THR A 278 6.99 12.92 24.79
C THR A 278 7.18 12.24 23.44
N GLU A 279 8.15 12.72 22.67
CA GLU A 279 8.50 12.15 21.37
C GLU A 279 8.92 10.66 21.45
N VAL A 280 9.64 10.30 22.52
CA VAL A 280 10.09 8.90 22.73
C VAL A 280 8.89 7.98 22.99
N GLU A 281 7.97 8.40 23.86
CA GLU A 281 6.74 7.66 24.14
C GLU A 281 5.85 7.57 22.89
N LEU A 282 5.78 8.65 22.10
CA LEU A 282 5.01 8.69 20.87
C LEU A 282 5.49 7.67 19.85
N LYS A 283 6.81 7.61 19.63
CA LYS A 283 7.43 6.62 18.73
C LYS A 283 7.21 5.19 19.20
N GLU A 284 7.39 4.93 20.50
CA GLU A 284 7.15 3.61 21.10
C GLU A 284 5.70 3.19 20.94
N ARG A 285 4.75 4.08 21.25
CA ARG A 285 3.31 3.83 21.14
C ARG A 285 2.90 3.56 19.71
N LYS A 286 3.40 4.36 18.76
CA LYS A 286 3.16 4.16 17.33
C LYS A 286 3.64 2.78 16.86
N HIS A 287 4.88 2.39 17.18
CA HIS A 287 5.41 1.08 16.80
C HIS A 287 4.59 -0.07 17.38
N ARG A 288 4.18 0.04 18.65
CA ARG A 288 3.34 -0.96 19.31
C ARG A 288 1.98 -1.11 18.66
N ILE A 289 1.34 0.00 18.23
CA ILE A 289 0.07 -0.03 17.49
C ILE A 289 0.27 -0.66 16.12
N GLU A 290 1.31 -0.30 15.39
CA GLU A 290 1.61 -0.86 14.07
C GLU A 290 1.87 -2.36 14.14
N ASP A 291 2.58 -2.84 15.15
CA ASP A 291 2.79 -4.27 15.39
C ASP A 291 1.48 -4.98 15.70
N ALA A 292 0.63 -4.38 16.53
CA ALA A 292 -0.68 -4.94 16.85
C ALA A 292 -1.61 -4.99 15.63
N VAL A 293 -1.59 -3.99 14.76
CA VAL A 293 -2.32 -3.99 13.48
C VAL A 293 -1.85 -5.14 12.59
N ARG A 294 -0.53 -5.32 12.43
CA ARG A 294 0.03 -6.41 11.62
C ARG A 294 -0.36 -7.78 12.17
N ASN A 295 -0.24 -7.97 13.49
CA ASN A 295 -0.59 -9.22 14.13
C ASN A 295 -2.10 -9.53 14.07
N ALA A 296 -2.96 -8.51 14.23
CA ALA A 296 -4.40 -8.67 14.08
C ALA A 296 -4.80 -9.05 12.64
N LYS A 297 -4.18 -8.44 11.63
CA LYS A 297 -4.38 -8.80 10.22
C LYS A 297 -3.94 -10.25 9.93
N ALA A 298 -2.73 -10.62 10.34
CA ALA A 298 -2.25 -11.98 10.18
C ALA A 298 -3.15 -13.01 10.88
N ALA A 299 -3.69 -12.68 12.05
CA ALA A 299 -4.62 -13.55 12.78
C ALA A 299 -5.97 -13.72 12.06
N VAL A 300 -6.47 -12.68 11.39
CA VAL A 300 -7.70 -12.76 10.57
C VAL A 300 -7.46 -13.59 9.30
N GLU A 301 -6.28 -13.48 8.70
CA GLU A 301 -5.92 -14.20 7.47
C GLU A 301 -5.61 -15.69 7.74
N GLU A 302 -4.83 -16.01 8.77
CA GLU A 302 -4.29 -17.34 8.99
C GLU A 302 -4.81 -18.03 10.28
N GLY A 303 -5.53 -17.29 11.13
CA GLY A 303 -5.97 -17.78 12.43
C GLY A 303 -4.91 -17.64 13.52
N ILE A 304 -5.24 -18.19 14.71
CA ILE A 304 -4.37 -18.18 15.89
C ILE A 304 -4.16 -19.58 16.44
N VAL A 305 -2.98 -19.85 16.97
CA VAL A 305 -2.67 -21.04 17.76
C VAL A 305 -2.43 -20.65 19.22
N ALA A 306 -2.78 -21.54 20.15
CA ALA A 306 -2.43 -21.32 21.55
C ALA A 306 -0.91 -21.49 21.73
N GLY A 307 -0.28 -20.57 22.46
CA GLY A 307 1.12 -20.65 22.86
C GLY A 307 1.35 -21.61 24.03
#